data_0fc1a6eb3e2521abf05ddbbb1ed07a54
#
_entry.id   0fc1a6eb3e2521abf05ddbbb1ed07a54
#
_cell.length_a   1.000
_cell.length_b   1.000
_cell.length_c   1.000
_cell.angle_alpha   90.00
_cell.angle_beta   90.00
_cell.angle_gamma   90.00
#
_symmetry.space_group_name_H-M   'P 1'
#
loop_
_entity.id
_entity.type
_entity.pdbx_description
1 polymer ?
#
loop_
_entity_poly.entity_id
_entity_poly.type
_entity_poly.pdbx_seq_one_letter_code
_entity_poly.pdbx_strand_id
1 'polypeptide(L)'
;MNIEKLKECEERFFEYYKDGFEDEKLAKTVKLFNTQKFHTLTKNSFALENFSNIEQIAQDFFTILLKSPLISFYEGDLLKNALKNLTSYEKDMLSIYLQDILYEKIEDNIKDSFDELVELLASKNLAKWHIITLIPYYFSPNKNYFLKPSTTRNIIKYFELKDIKYNSKPSFEFYKNYTNNLLKMKNSVNPKLIDDNGRFTGFLRLAMVD
;
A
#
# COMPACT_ATOMS: atom_id res chain seq x y z
N MET A 1 -9.79 16.05 -11.01
CA MET A 1 -10.19 14.66 -11.24
C MET A 1 -11.25 14.62 -12.33
N ASN A 2 -11.05 13.81 -13.35
CA ASN A 2 -11.98 13.62 -14.47
C ASN A 2 -12.95 12.47 -14.15
N ILE A 3 -14.19 12.82 -13.76
CA ILE A 3 -15.22 11.85 -13.36
C ILE A 3 -15.79 11.11 -14.58
N GLU A 4 -15.88 11.76 -15.74
CA GLU A 4 -16.38 11.13 -16.97
C GLU A 4 -15.50 9.95 -17.35
N LYS A 5 -14.18 10.15 -17.39
CA LYS A 5 -13.21 9.06 -17.63
C LYS A 5 -13.33 7.92 -16.59
N LEU A 6 -13.65 8.26 -15.32
CA LEU A 6 -13.82 7.25 -14.29
C LEU A 6 -15.06 6.39 -14.57
N LYS A 7 -16.16 7.01 -15.02
CA LYS A 7 -17.39 6.29 -15.38
C LYS A 7 -17.23 5.44 -16.63
N GLU A 8 -16.55 5.96 -17.67
CA GLU A 8 -16.20 5.17 -18.85
C GLU A 8 -15.33 3.93 -18.50
N CYS A 9 -14.40 4.10 -17.54
CA CYS A 9 -13.61 2.99 -17.02
C CYS A 9 -14.47 1.95 -16.30
N GLU A 10 -15.44 2.40 -15.52
CA GLU A 10 -16.39 1.53 -14.82
C GLU A 10 -17.22 0.71 -15.79
N GLU A 11 -17.80 1.34 -16.81
CA GLU A 11 -18.58 0.70 -17.85
C GLU A 11 -17.74 -0.35 -18.60
N ARG A 12 -16.56 0.02 -19.10
CA ARG A 12 -15.65 -0.93 -19.75
C ARG A 12 -15.26 -2.10 -18.86
N PHE A 13 -14.99 -1.84 -17.60
CA PHE A 13 -14.63 -2.90 -16.67
C PHE A 13 -15.73 -3.95 -16.56
N PHE A 14 -17.00 -3.52 -16.42
CA PHE A 14 -18.14 -4.44 -16.33
C PHE A 14 -18.54 -5.07 -17.67
N GLU A 15 -18.20 -4.45 -18.80
CA GLU A 15 -18.31 -5.10 -20.11
C GLU A 15 -17.39 -6.34 -20.22
N TYR A 16 -16.14 -6.22 -19.72
CA TYR A 16 -15.17 -7.32 -19.72
C TYR A 16 -15.38 -8.32 -18.58
N TYR A 17 -15.75 -7.84 -17.40
CA TYR A 17 -15.85 -8.58 -16.14
C TYR A 17 -17.24 -8.36 -15.53
N LYS A 18 -18.24 -9.09 -16.06
CA LYS A 18 -19.67 -8.89 -15.72
C LYS A 18 -19.95 -9.02 -14.21
N ASP A 19 -19.23 -9.91 -13.53
CA ASP A 19 -19.34 -10.14 -12.10
C ASP A 19 -18.32 -9.37 -11.27
N GLY A 20 -17.67 -8.37 -11.87
CA GLY A 20 -16.64 -7.57 -11.19
C GLY A 20 -15.42 -8.41 -10.83
N PHE A 21 -14.94 -8.31 -9.59
CA PHE A 21 -13.78 -9.08 -9.12
C PHE A 21 -14.08 -10.58 -8.86
N GLU A 22 -15.35 -10.98 -8.85
CA GLU A 22 -15.76 -12.38 -8.75
C GLU A 22 -15.83 -13.07 -10.13
N ASP A 23 -15.61 -12.33 -11.22
CA ASP A 23 -15.57 -12.88 -12.58
C ASP A 23 -14.44 -13.92 -12.72
N GLU A 24 -14.74 -15.05 -13.32
CA GLU A 24 -13.81 -16.19 -13.46
C GLU A 24 -12.49 -15.79 -14.17
N LYS A 25 -12.56 -14.83 -15.10
CA LYS A 25 -11.37 -14.29 -15.79
C LYS A 25 -10.39 -13.63 -14.84
N LEU A 26 -10.85 -13.08 -13.72
CA LEU A 26 -10.02 -12.45 -12.69
C LEU A 26 -9.64 -13.38 -11.53
N ALA A 27 -10.28 -14.55 -11.40
CA ALA A 27 -10.10 -15.45 -10.27
C ALA A 27 -8.62 -15.81 -10.01
N LYS A 28 -7.83 -16.05 -11.08
CA LYS A 28 -6.39 -16.31 -10.95
C LYS A 28 -5.61 -15.11 -10.44
N THR A 29 -5.95 -13.92 -10.94
CA THR A 29 -5.30 -12.67 -10.57
C THR A 29 -5.61 -12.32 -9.10
N VAL A 30 -6.87 -12.43 -8.70
CA VAL A 30 -7.30 -12.18 -7.31
C VAL A 30 -6.61 -13.14 -6.34
N LYS A 31 -6.49 -14.42 -6.69
CA LYS A 31 -5.78 -15.43 -5.87
C LYS A 31 -4.29 -15.13 -5.72
N LEU A 32 -3.64 -14.60 -6.75
CA LEU A 32 -2.21 -14.28 -6.70
C LEU A 32 -1.89 -13.25 -5.61
N PHE A 33 -2.74 -12.27 -5.42
CA PHE A 33 -2.49 -11.23 -4.41
C PHE A 33 -2.77 -11.69 -2.99
N ASN A 34 -3.70 -12.66 -2.81
CA ASN A 34 -4.04 -13.30 -1.53
C ASN A 34 -4.06 -12.33 -0.33
N THR A 35 -4.70 -11.17 -0.51
CA THR A 35 -4.71 -10.06 0.45
C THR A 35 -5.18 -10.51 1.83
N GLN A 36 -6.19 -11.41 1.89
CA GLN A 36 -6.72 -11.92 3.14
C GLN A 36 -5.68 -12.68 3.97
N LYS A 37 -4.85 -13.51 3.34
CA LYS A 37 -3.78 -14.23 4.04
C LYS A 37 -2.75 -13.25 4.62
N PHE A 38 -2.35 -12.26 3.83
CA PHE A 38 -1.39 -11.26 4.29
C PHE A 38 -1.99 -10.32 5.34
N HIS A 39 -3.29 -10.00 5.24
CA HIS A 39 -4.00 -9.26 6.28
C HIS A 39 -3.94 -9.99 7.62
N THR A 40 -4.32 -11.28 7.64
CA THR A 40 -4.27 -12.09 8.87
C THR A 40 -2.85 -12.19 9.42
N LEU A 41 -1.87 -12.47 8.55
CA LEU A 41 -0.46 -12.55 8.95
C LEU A 41 0.00 -11.23 9.57
N THR A 42 -0.25 -10.10 8.91
CA THR A 42 0.19 -8.78 9.36
C THR A 42 -0.49 -8.38 10.67
N LYS A 43 -1.79 -8.66 10.82
CA LYS A 43 -2.52 -8.42 12.07
C LYS A 43 -1.94 -9.20 13.24
N ASN A 44 -1.57 -10.46 13.03
CA ASN A 44 -0.98 -11.29 14.07
C ASN A 44 0.46 -10.87 14.41
N SER A 45 1.28 -10.59 13.38
CA SER A 45 2.67 -10.17 13.58
C SER A 45 2.78 -8.83 14.31
N PHE A 46 1.92 -7.88 13.96
CA PHE A 46 1.91 -6.54 14.54
C PHE A 46 0.74 -6.31 15.50
N ALA A 47 0.33 -7.33 16.24
CA ALA A 47 -0.57 -7.15 17.38
C ALA A 47 0.11 -6.27 18.44
N LEU A 48 -0.67 -5.44 19.14
CA LEU A 48 -0.11 -4.39 19.99
C LEU A 48 0.84 -4.95 21.07
N GLU A 49 0.51 -6.10 21.63
CA GLU A 49 1.31 -6.81 22.62
C GLU A 49 2.68 -7.25 22.10
N ASN A 50 2.84 -7.43 20.78
CA ASN A 50 4.09 -7.88 20.17
C ASN A 50 5.15 -6.78 20.08
N PHE A 51 4.76 -5.51 20.16
CA PHE A 51 5.69 -4.37 20.06
C PHE A 51 6.70 -4.28 21.20
N SER A 52 6.51 -5.04 22.28
CA SER A 52 7.52 -5.22 23.31
C SER A 52 8.75 -6.02 22.85
N ASN A 53 8.65 -6.78 21.73
CA ASN A 53 9.73 -7.57 21.15
C ASN A 53 10.23 -6.94 19.83
N ILE A 54 11.09 -5.94 19.93
CA ILE A 54 11.60 -5.16 18.79
C ILE A 54 12.33 -6.02 17.73
N GLU A 55 13.03 -7.08 18.17
CA GLU A 55 13.69 -8.02 17.26
C GLU A 55 12.69 -8.76 16.39
N GLN A 56 11.60 -9.24 16.98
CA GLN A 56 10.55 -9.95 16.25
C GLN A 56 9.80 -9.00 15.31
N ILE A 57 9.50 -7.77 15.72
CA ILE A 57 8.87 -6.74 14.89
C ILE A 57 9.71 -6.49 13.63
N ALA A 58 11.03 -6.28 13.79
CA ALA A 58 11.93 -6.08 12.66
C ALA A 58 11.96 -7.32 11.75
N GLN A 59 12.08 -8.51 12.32
CA GLN A 59 12.06 -9.77 11.57
C GLN A 59 10.75 -9.94 10.77
N ASP A 60 9.61 -9.66 11.38
CA ASP A 60 8.29 -9.80 10.75
C ASP A 60 8.08 -8.78 9.64
N PHE A 61 8.52 -7.53 9.83
CA PHE A 61 8.46 -6.49 8.81
C PHE A 61 9.14 -6.98 7.52
N PHE A 62 10.39 -7.39 7.58
CA PHE A 62 11.12 -7.84 6.40
C PHE A 62 10.60 -9.19 5.86
N THR A 63 10.16 -10.09 6.73
CA THR A 63 9.60 -11.37 6.32
C THR A 63 8.32 -11.19 5.49
N ILE A 64 7.43 -10.29 5.90
CA ILE A 64 6.19 -10.00 5.16
C ILE A 64 6.52 -9.36 3.82
N LEU A 65 7.46 -8.40 3.77
CA LEU A 65 7.94 -7.81 2.52
C LEU A 65 8.47 -8.89 1.56
N LEU A 66 9.35 -9.77 2.04
CA LEU A 66 9.97 -10.84 1.24
C LEU A 66 8.96 -11.87 0.72
N LYS A 67 7.90 -12.15 1.47
CA LYS A 67 6.86 -13.12 1.09
C LYS A 67 5.77 -12.54 0.21
N SER A 68 5.67 -11.21 0.15
CA SER A 68 4.59 -10.54 -0.57
C SER A 68 4.76 -10.63 -2.09
N PRO A 69 3.72 -11.06 -2.83
CA PRO A 69 3.73 -11.02 -4.29
C PRO A 69 3.70 -9.60 -4.87
N LEU A 70 3.47 -8.59 -4.03
CA LEU A 70 3.48 -7.18 -4.43
C LEU A 70 4.88 -6.57 -4.47
N ILE A 71 5.86 -7.23 -3.84
CA ILE A 71 7.27 -6.83 -3.84
C ILE A 71 8.01 -7.59 -4.95
N SER A 72 8.91 -6.88 -5.63
CA SER A 72 9.72 -7.50 -6.69
C SER A 72 10.72 -8.49 -6.12
N PHE A 73 10.85 -9.64 -6.77
CA PHE A 73 11.89 -10.63 -6.44
C PHE A 73 13.31 -10.02 -6.42
N TYR A 74 13.58 -9.07 -7.31
CA TYR A 74 14.89 -8.37 -7.38
C TYR A 74 15.22 -7.52 -6.15
N GLU A 75 14.25 -7.25 -5.27
CA GLU A 75 14.47 -6.53 -4.02
C GLU A 75 14.82 -7.48 -2.85
N GLY A 76 14.73 -8.79 -3.06
CA GLY A 76 14.91 -9.79 -2.01
C GLY A 76 16.26 -9.70 -1.31
N ASP A 77 17.36 -9.56 -2.04
CA ASP A 77 18.70 -9.49 -1.44
C ASP A 77 18.92 -8.16 -0.71
N LEU A 78 18.37 -7.06 -1.23
CA LEU A 78 18.42 -5.76 -0.56
C LEU A 78 17.68 -5.80 0.78
N LEU A 79 16.48 -6.40 0.81
CA LEU A 79 15.68 -6.57 2.03
C LEU A 79 16.38 -7.46 3.07
N LYS A 80 16.96 -8.59 2.64
CA LYS A 80 17.72 -9.49 3.53
C LYS A 80 18.96 -8.81 4.11
N ASN A 81 19.69 -8.08 3.27
CA ASN A 81 20.87 -7.33 3.71
C ASN A 81 20.50 -6.20 4.67
N ALA A 82 19.40 -5.50 4.43
CA ALA A 82 18.92 -4.46 5.34
C ALA A 82 18.59 -5.04 6.71
N LEU A 83 17.79 -6.11 6.78
CA LEU A 83 17.48 -6.77 8.06
C LEU A 83 18.74 -7.19 8.83
N LYS A 84 19.71 -7.81 8.13
CA LYS A 84 20.97 -8.27 8.74
C LYS A 84 21.81 -7.13 9.31
N ASN A 85 21.73 -5.93 8.70
CA ASN A 85 22.56 -4.77 9.03
C ASN A 85 21.81 -3.70 9.83
N LEU A 86 20.59 -3.96 10.32
CA LEU A 86 19.94 -3.07 11.27
C LEU A 86 20.61 -3.15 12.63
N THR A 87 20.98 -2.00 13.17
CA THR A 87 21.42 -1.89 14.56
C THR A 87 20.24 -2.06 15.51
N SER A 88 20.52 -2.34 16.80
CA SER A 88 19.45 -2.44 17.82
C SER A 88 18.65 -1.13 17.92
N TYR A 89 19.30 0.02 17.79
CA TYR A 89 18.64 1.32 17.78
C TYR A 89 17.70 1.47 16.56
N GLU A 90 18.14 1.08 15.34
CA GLU A 90 17.30 1.14 14.15
C GLU A 90 16.09 0.20 14.23
N LYS A 91 16.24 -0.97 14.86
CA LYS A 91 15.11 -1.89 15.10
C LYS A 91 14.10 -1.31 16.08
N ASP A 92 14.59 -0.64 17.13
CA ASP A 92 13.74 0.05 18.10
C ASP A 92 12.95 1.17 17.42
N MET A 93 13.61 2.02 16.65
CA MET A 93 12.95 3.09 15.89
C MET A 93 11.95 2.53 14.86
N LEU A 94 12.30 1.47 14.13
CA LEU A 94 11.37 0.79 13.22
C LEU A 94 10.11 0.32 13.95
N SER A 95 10.27 -0.25 15.15
CA SER A 95 9.16 -0.73 15.97
C SER A 95 8.25 0.43 16.41
N ILE A 96 8.82 1.52 16.91
CA ILE A 96 8.07 2.72 17.33
C ILE A 96 7.29 3.31 16.15
N TYR A 97 7.96 3.58 15.03
CA TYR A 97 7.31 4.20 13.86
C TYR A 97 6.21 3.31 13.28
N LEU A 98 6.41 2.00 13.25
CA LEU A 98 5.37 1.07 12.82
C LEU A 98 4.17 1.06 13.77
N GLN A 99 4.43 1.06 15.09
CA GLN A 99 3.35 1.11 16.07
C GLN A 99 2.48 2.35 15.88
N ASP A 100 3.09 3.53 15.72
CA ASP A 100 2.38 4.77 15.50
C ASP A 100 1.58 4.73 14.19
N ILE A 101 2.21 4.35 13.08
CA ILE A 101 1.53 4.28 11.77
C ILE A 101 0.32 3.33 11.81
N LEU A 102 0.37 2.26 12.61
CA LEU A 102 -0.68 1.25 12.64
C LEU A 102 -1.78 1.52 13.67
N TYR A 103 -1.49 2.24 14.77
CA TYR A 103 -2.38 2.35 15.93
C TYR A 103 -2.69 3.77 16.36
N GLU A 104 -1.83 4.75 16.02
CA GLU A 104 -2.04 6.14 16.45
C GLU A 104 -3.29 6.73 15.78
N LYS A 105 -3.90 7.68 16.45
CA LYS A 105 -5.10 8.39 15.98
C LYS A 105 -4.83 9.87 15.68
N ILE A 106 -3.77 10.42 16.25
CA ILE A 106 -3.36 11.80 16.04
C ILE A 106 -2.55 11.87 14.75
N GLU A 107 -3.07 12.60 13.78
CA GLU A 107 -2.50 12.65 12.43
C GLU A 107 -1.05 13.17 12.41
N ASP A 108 -0.74 14.17 13.22
CA ASP A 108 0.62 14.73 13.26
C ASP A 108 1.64 13.67 13.73
N ASN A 109 1.30 12.84 14.71
CA ASN A 109 2.14 11.74 15.16
C ASN A 109 2.34 10.69 14.06
N ILE A 110 1.26 10.34 13.35
CA ILE A 110 1.33 9.41 12.21
C ILE A 110 2.23 9.99 11.12
N LYS A 111 2.10 11.29 10.85
CA LYS A 111 2.91 12.00 9.85
C LYS A 111 4.38 11.93 10.22
N ASP A 112 4.72 12.27 11.45
CA ASP A 112 6.11 12.30 11.90
C ASP A 112 6.72 10.89 11.85
N SER A 113 6.03 9.87 12.37
CA SER A 113 6.49 8.49 12.31
C SER A 113 6.57 7.93 10.89
N PHE A 114 5.68 8.35 9.97
CA PHE A 114 5.78 7.97 8.56
C PHE A 114 7.01 8.55 7.88
N ASP A 115 7.26 9.85 8.07
CA ASP A 115 8.37 10.54 7.44
C ASP A 115 9.71 10.06 8.05
N GLU A 116 9.78 9.79 9.36
CA GLU A 116 10.95 9.19 10.04
C GLU A 116 11.20 7.74 9.60
N LEU A 117 10.15 6.93 9.37
CA LEU A 117 10.30 5.59 8.79
C LEU A 117 10.91 5.68 7.37
N VAL A 118 10.51 6.68 6.58
CA VAL A 118 11.10 6.92 5.25
C VAL A 118 12.59 7.22 5.37
N GLU A 119 13.02 8.08 6.30
CA GLU A 119 14.43 8.42 6.49
C GLU A 119 15.23 7.21 7.00
N LEU A 120 14.70 6.46 7.96
CA LEU A 120 15.34 5.23 8.44
C LEU A 120 15.60 4.25 7.29
N LEU A 121 14.59 3.99 6.46
CA LEU A 121 14.70 3.06 5.34
C LEU A 121 15.50 3.64 4.17
N ALA A 122 15.64 4.97 4.04
CA ALA A 122 16.49 5.62 3.05
C ALA A 122 17.96 5.27 3.27
N SER A 123 18.42 5.17 4.52
CA SER A 123 19.78 4.75 4.86
C SER A 123 20.13 3.33 4.36
N LYS A 124 19.12 2.52 4.07
CA LYS A 124 19.22 1.14 3.54
C LYS A 124 18.83 1.04 2.06
N ASN A 125 18.61 2.14 1.35
CA ASN A 125 18.09 2.20 -0.03
C ASN A 125 16.68 1.59 -0.19
N LEU A 126 15.88 1.59 0.87
CA LEU A 126 14.53 1.00 0.95
C LEU A 126 13.40 2.03 1.05
N ALA A 127 13.69 3.34 0.97
CA ALA A 127 12.67 4.40 0.97
C ALA A 127 11.88 4.41 -0.36
N LYS A 128 11.10 3.39 -0.59
CA LYS A 128 10.29 3.20 -1.81
C LYS A 128 8.82 3.09 -1.44
N TRP A 129 7.95 3.68 -2.23
CA TRP A 129 6.51 3.70 -2.00
C TRP A 129 5.91 2.32 -1.66
N HIS A 130 6.22 1.31 -2.45
CA HIS A 130 5.69 -0.04 -2.25
C HIS A 130 6.26 -0.73 -1.00
N ILE A 131 7.42 -0.34 -0.51
CA ILE A 131 7.98 -0.85 0.76
C ILE A 131 7.30 -0.17 1.96
N ILE A 132 7.23 1.16 1.94
CA ILE A 132 6.65 1.95 3.04
C ILE A 132 5.16 1.64 3.23
N THR A 133 4.40 1.49 2.14
CA THR A 133 2.94 1.39 2.20
C THR A 133 2.39 -0.04 2.30
N LEU A 134 3.25 -1.08 2.17
CA LEU A 134 2.79 -2.47 2.15
C LEU A 134 2.21 -2.92 3.49
N ILE A 135 2.95 -2.71 4.58
CA ILE A 135 2.52 -3.15 5.92
C ILE A 135 1.24 -2.42 6.36
N PRO A 136 1.14 -1.08 6.29
CA PRO A 136 -0.11 -0.38 6.58
C PRO A 136 -1.29 -0.89 5.74
N TYR A 137 -1.07 -1.13 4.44
CA TYR A 137 -2.11 -1.67 3.57
C TYR A 137 -2.57 -3.07 4.02
N TYR A 138 -1.66 -4.01 4.24
CA TYR A 138 -2.05 -5.35 4.71
C TYR A 138 -2.67 -5.32 6.11
N PHE A 139 -2.22 -4.44 6.98
CA PHE A 139 -2.77 -4.30 8.31
C PHE A 139 -4.22 -3.78 8.31
N SER A 140 -4.56 -2.85 7.41
CA SER A 140 -5.89 -2.26 7.29
C SER A 140 -6.22 -1.97 5.81
N PRO A 141 -6.56 -2.98 5.00
CA PRO A 141 -6.74 -2.84 3.55
C PRO A 141 -7.92 -1.95 3.16
N ASN A 142 -8.86 -1.69 4.08
CA ASN A 142 -9.98 -0.78 3.86
C ASN A 142 -9.65 0.69 4.20
N LYS A 143 -8.56 0.93 4.95
CA LYS A 143 -8.13 2.27 5.33
C LYS A 143 -6.92 2.73 4.52
N ASN A 144 -5.94 1.87 4.38
CA ASN A 144 -4.67 2.19 3.75
C ASN A 144 -4.61 1.72 2.31
N TYR A 145 -3.77 2.37 1.52
CA TYR A 145 -3.52 2.04 0.11
C TYR A 145 -2.07 1.57 -0.08
N PHE A 146 -1.92 0.57 -0.91
CA PHE A 146 -0.61 0.17 -1.43
C PHE A 146 -0.26 1.01 -2.65
N LEU A 147 0.89 1.69 -2.62
CA LEU A 147 1.34 2.55 -3.71
C LEU A 147 2.43 1.89 -4.56
N LYS A 148 2.05 1.46 -5.77
CA LYS A 148 3.01 1.04 -6.78
C LYS A 148 3.36 2.23 -7.68
N PRO A 149 4.63 2.64 -7.79
CA PRO A 149 5.04 3.87 -8.48
C PRO A 149 4.45 4.05 -9.89
N SER A 150 4.48 3.00 -10.72
CA SER A 150 3.93 3.05 -12.08
C SER A 150 2.41 3.27 -12.08
N THR A 151 1.69 2.48 -11.29
CA THR A 151 0.23 2.59 -11.17
C THR A 151 -0.17 3.95 -10.62
N THR A 152 0.51 4.45 -9.60
CA THR A 152 0.24 5.76 -9.00
C THR A 152 0.39 6.89 -10.03
N ARG A 153 1.50 6.90 -10.79
CA ARG A 153 1.71 7.90 -11.85
C ARG A 153 0.64 7.83 -12.93
N ASN A 154 0.28 6.62 -13.36
CA ASN A 154 -0.73 6.44 -14.40
C ASN A 154 -2.11 6.91 -13.93
N ILE A 155 -2.51 6.61 -12.70
CA ILE A 155 -3.77 7.09 -12.12
C ILE A 155 -3.80 8.62 -12.08
N ILE A 156 -2.74 9.26 -11.57
CA ILE A 156 -2.66 10.73 -11.50
C ILE A 156 -2.82 11.35 -12.89
N LYS A 157 -2.10 10.81 -13.88
CA LYS A 157 -2.13 11.32 -15.25
C LYS A 157 -3.46 11.05 -15.94
N TYR A 158 -3.92 9.81 -15.92
CA TYR A 158 -5.11 9.37 -16.65
C TYR A 158 -6.39 10.05 -16.17
N PHE A 159 -6.58 10.11 -14.86
CA PHE A 159 -7.76 10.73 -14.24
C PHE A 159 -7.58 12.24 -13.96
N GLU A 160 -6.50 12.83 -14.44
CA GLU A 160 -6.24 14.27 -14.33
C GLU A 160 -6.41 14.77 -12.88
N LEU A 161 -5.76 14.07 -11.94
CA LEU A 161 -5.81 14.50 -10.54
C LEU A 161 -5.07 15.83 -10.41
N LYS A 162 -5.83 16.90 -10.07
CA LYS A 162 -5.28 18.23 -9.88
C LYS A 162 -4.59 18.34 -8.52
N ASP A 163 -3.67 19.29 -8.44
CA ASP A 163 -2.98 19.67 -7.19
C ASP A 163 -2.16 18.54 -6.55
N ILE A 164 -1.83 17.51 -7.33
CA ILE A 164 -0.94 16.44 -6.91
C ILE A 164 0.11 16.12 -7.98
N LYS A 165 1.37 16.19 -7.60
CA LYS A 165 2.51 15.82 -8.45
C LYS A 165 3.24 14.64 -7.83
N TYR A 166 3.38 13.55 -8.61
CA TYR A 166 4.10 12.38 -8.12
C TYR A 166 5.54 12.72 -7.73
N ASN A 167 5.93 12.28 -6.54
CA ASN A 167 7.32 12.30 -6.06
C ASN A 167 7.79 10.85 -5.86
N SER A 168 9.02 10.55 -6.28
CA SER A 168 9.62 9.22 -6.09
C SER A 168 10.01 8.95 -4.63
N LYS A 169 10.40 9.99 -3.87
CA LYS A 169 10.63 9.89 -2.42
C LYS A 169 9.28 9.88 -1.72
N PRO A 170 8.97 8.86 -0.90
CA PRO A 170 7.77 8.84 -0.10
C PRO A 170 7.71 10.01 0.88
N SER A 171 6.51 10.52 1.13
CA SER A 171 6.19 11.48 2.19
C SER A 171 4.74 11.33 2.60
N PHE A 172 4.45 11.59 3.87
CA PHE A 172 3.08 11.50 4.38
C PHE A 172 2.13 12.47 3.68
N GLU A 173 2.58 13.68 3.39
CA GLU A 173 1.78 14.69 2.69
C GLU A 173 1.31 14.20 1.32
N PHE A 174 2.21 13.65 0.51
CA PHE A 174 1.81 13.06 -0.78
C PHE A 174 0.87 11.87 -0.58
N TYR A 175 1.20 10.96 0.36
CA TYR A 175 0.37 9.79 0.65
C TYR A 175 -1.06 10.20 1.00
N LYS A 176 -1.23 11.12 1.94
CA LYS A 176 -2.52 11.65 2.37
C LYS A 176 -3.30 12.30 1.21
N ASN A 177 -2.62 13.15 0.44
CA ASN A 177 -3.24 13.85 -0.69
C ASN A 177 -3.71 12.88 -1.77
N TYR A 178 -2.87 11.89 -2.09
CA TYR A 178 -3.21 10.86 -3.07
C TYR A 178 -4.36 9.97 -2.60
N THR A 179 -4.33 9.49 -1.37
CA THR A 179 -5.37 8.62 -0.81
C THR A 179 -6.70 9.34 -0.67
N ASN A 180 -6.71 10.64 -0.35
CA ASN A 180 -7.92 11.47 -0.36
C ASN A 180 -8.53 11.58 -1.76
N ASN A 181 -7.72 11.70 -2.81
CA ASN A 181 -8.22 11.66 -4.19
C ASN A 181 -8.82 10.29 -4.52
N LEU A 182 -8.14 9.19 -4.15
CA LEU A 182 -8.66 7.84 -4.35
C LEU A 182 -9.98 7.61 -3.61
N LEU A 183 -10.12 8.14 -2.39
CA LEU A 183 -11.37 8.04 -1.63
C LEU A 183 -12.53 8.76 -2.34
N LYS A 184 -12.29 9.94 -2.90
CA LYS A 184 -13.30 10.65 -3.73
C LYS A 184 -13.69 9.82 -4.96
N MET A 185 -12.72 9.21 -5.65
CA MET A 185 -12.99 8.33 -6.78
C MET A 185 -13.79 7.10 -6.34
N LYS A 186 -13.39 6.47 -5.24
CA LYS A 186 -14.05 5.29 -4.65
C LYS A 186 -15.53 5.55 -4.35
N ASN A 187 -15.85 6.72 -3.83
CA ASN A 187 -17.24 7.14 -3.52
C ASN A 187 -18.08 7.42 -4.78
N SER A 188 -17.45 7.44 -5.96
CA SER A 188 -18.13 7.77 -7.23
C SER A 188 -18.34 6.54 -8.12
N VAL A 189 -17.95 5.34 -7.69
CA VAL A 189 -18.06 4.10 -8.47
C VAL A 189 -18.97 3.08 -7.80
N ASN A 190 -19.29 2.01 -8.55
CA ASN A 190 -20.13 0.92 -8.08
C ASN A 190 -19.55 0.24 -6.83
N PRO A 191 -20.38 -0.04 -5.80
CA PRO A 191 -19.93 -0.72 -4.58
C PRO A 191 -19.23 -2.06 -4.80
N LYS A 192 -19.51 -2.81 -5.86
CA LYS A 192 -18.82 -4.05 -6.20
C LYS A 192 -17.31 -3.88 -6.49
N LEU A 193 -16.84 -2.65 -6.70
CA LEU A 193 -15.43 -2.34 -7.01
C LEU A 193 -14.63 -1.89 -5.79
N ILE A 194 -15.26 -1.80 -4.61
CA ILE A 194 -14.71 -1.07 -3.47
C ILE A 194 -14.58 -1.90 -2.18
N ASP A 195 -14.59 -3.23 -2.25
CA ASP A 195 -14.48 -4.13 -1.10
C ASP A 195 -13.24 -3.82 -0.24
N ASP A 196 -12.11 -3.64 -0.90
CA ASP A 196 -10.87 -3.14 -0.28
C ASP A 196 -10.15 -2.17 -1.23
N ASN A 197 -9.17 -1.46 -0.70
CA ASN A 197 -8.43 -0.45 -1.47
C ASN A 197 -7.52 -1.08 -2.54
N GLY A 198 -7.12 -2.34 -2.38
CA GLY A 198 -6.35 -3.07 -3.38
C GLY A 198 -7.22 -3.45 -4.59
N ARG A 199 -8.44 -3.95 -4.35
CA ARG A 199 -9.42 -4.20 -5.43
C ARG A 199 -9.75 -2.91 -6.16
N PHE A 200 -10.05 -1.84 -5.45
CA PHE A 200 -10.30 -0.55 -6.07
C PHE A 200 -9.13 -0.06 -6.95
N THR A 201 -7.90 -0.12 -6.43
CA THR A 201 -6.70 0.24 -7.22
C THR A 201 -6.48 -0.72 -8.39
N GLY A 202 -6.81 -2.01 -8.21
CA GLY A 202 -6.80 -3.03 -9.25
C GLY A 202 -7.78 -2.72 -10.38
N PHE A 203 -9.00 -2.32 -10.05
CA PHE A 203 -9.99 -1.82 -11.01
C PHE A 203 -9.43 -0.65 -11.83
N LEU A 204 -8.95 0.40 -11.15
CA LEU A 204 -8.39 1.57 -11.85
C LEU A 204 -7.28 1.15 -12.83
N ARG A 205 -6.38 0.25 -12.39
CA ARG A 205 -5.28 -0.23 -13.22
C ARG A 205 -5.76 -1.02 -14.44
N LEU A 206 -6.75 -1.90 -14.27
CA LEU A 206 -7.26 -2.75 -15.35
C LEU A 206 -8.11 -1.97 -16.35
N ALA A 207 -8.80 -0.93 -15.88
CA ALA A 207 -9.69 -0.12 -16.68
C ALA A 207 -9.00 1.02 -17.44
N MET A 208 -7.79 1.42 -17.03
CA MET A 208 -6.93 2.33 -17.79
C MET A 208 -6.35 1.56 -18.98
N VAL A 209 -7.05 1.56 -20.09
CA VAL A 209 -6.54 1.05 -21.37
C VAL A 209 -6.11 2.27 -22.19
N ASP A 210 -4.90 2.21 -22.75
CA ASP A 210 -4.39 3.18 -23.72
C ASP A 210 -5.10 3.02 -25.08
#